data_607278656e28d888d1b2a50cc213b6df
#
_entry.id   607278656e28d888d1b2a50cc213b6df
#
_cell.length_a   1.000
_cell.length_b   1.000
_cell.length_c   1.000
_cell.angle_alpha   90.00
_cell.angle_beta   90.00
_cell.angle_gamma   90.00
#
_symmetry.space_group_name_H-M   'P 1'
#
loop_
_entity.id
_entity.type
_entity.pdbx_description
1 polymer ?
#
loop_
_entity_poly.entity_id
_entity_poly.type
_entity_poly.pdbx_seq_one_letter_code
_entity_poly.pdbx_strand_id
1 'polypeptide(L)'
;MLYAIISEDVADSLPLRKTARPDHIARLERLRDQGRLILAGPLPAVDSEDPGDAGFSGSLVVAEFESLQAARDWADADPYVAAGVYA
;
A
#
# COMPACT_ATOMS: atom_id res chain seq x y z
N MET A 1 -11.55 14.79 -3.00
CA MET A 1 -11.60 14.48 -1.55
C MET A 1 -10.45 13.56 -1.18
N LEU A 2 -10.02 13.64 0.05
CA LEU A 2 -9.02 12.71 0.58
C LEU A 2 -9.67 11.40 1.00
N TYR A 3 -9.00 10.31 0.71
CA TYR A 3 -9.39 8.96 1.14
C TYR A 3 -8.22 8.30 1.83
N ALA A 4 -8.50 7.57 2.89
CA ALA A 4 -7.55 6.69 3.56
C ALA A 4 -7.81 5.26 3.07
N ILE A 5 -6.79 4.64 2.51
CA ILE A 5 -6.83 3.26 2.04
C ILE A 5 -5.99 2.44 3.01
N ILE A 6 -6.65 1.60 3.79
CA ILE A 6 -6.01 0.75 4.79
C ILE A 6 -6.13 -0.69 4.31
N SER A 7 -5.00 -1.34 4.13
CA SER A 7 -4.93 -2.71 3.63
C SER A 7 -4.32 -3.62 4.68
N GLU A 8 -4.83 -4.84 4.78
CA GLU A 8 -4.29 -5.87 5.67
C GLU A 8 -3.50 -6.89 4.86
N ASP A 9 -2.33 -7.27 5.37
CA ASP A 9 -1.50 -8.29 4.75
C ASP A 9 -1.97 -9.69 5.13
N VAL A 10 -1.79 -10.63 4.20
CA VAL A 10 -1.83 -12.05 4.54
C VAL A 10 -0.65 -12.42 5.45
N ALA A 11 -0.74 -13.56 6.13
CA ALA A 11 0.40 -14.08 6.89
C ALA A 11 1.61 -14.31 5.96
N ASP A 12 2.81 -14.06 6.48
CA ASP A 12 4.07 -14.28 5.76
C ASP A 12 4.16 -13.52 4.43
N SER A 13 3.67 -12.29 4.41
CA SER A 13 3.60 -11.46 3.21
C SER A 13 4.95 -10.89 2.75
N LEU A 14 5.98 -10.89 3.59
CA LEU A 14 7.23 -10.17 3.31
C LEU A 14 7.90 -10.58 1.99
N PRO A 15 8.03 -11.88 1.65
CA PRO A 15 8.59 -12.26 0.34
C PRO A 15 7.75 -11.78 -0.84
N LEU A 16 6.43 -11.81 -0.70
CA LEU A 16 5.49 -11.32 -1.72
C LEU A 16 5.62 -9.82 -1.92
N ARG A 17 5.77 -9.06 -0.83
CA ARG A 17 6.02 -7.61 -0.87
C ARG A 17 7.31 -7.30 -1.62
N LYS A 18 8.39 -7.99 -1.31
CA LYS A 18 9.70 -7.76 -1.95
C LYS A 18 9.63 -7.90 -3.46
N THR A 19 8.91 -8.90 -3.95
CA THR A 19 8.76 -9.16 -5.39
C THR A 19 7.95 -8.06 -6.09
N ALA A 20 6.84 -7.62 -5.50
CA ALA A 20 5.92 -6.67 -6.11
C ALA A 20 6.24 -5.20 -5.78
N ARG A 21 7.17 -4.95 -4.85
CA ARG A 21 7.43 -3.61 -4.33
C ARG A 21 7.80 -2.57 -5.38
N PRO A 22 8.67 -2.84 -6.36
CA PRO A 22 9.04 -1.82 -7.36
C PRO A 22 7.81 -1.27 -8.09
N ASP A 23 6.89 -2.11 -8.54
CA ASP A 23 5.70 -1.69 -9.25
C ASP A 23 4.71 -0.97 -8.33
N HIS A 24 4.58 -1.43 -7.09
CA HIS A 24 3.77 -0.77 -6.07
C HIS A 24 4.26 0.66 -5.80
N ILE A 25 5.56 0.83 -5.59
CA ILE A 25 6.17 2.14 -5.35
C ILE A 25 6.01 3.07 -6.56
N ALA A 26 6.17 2.55 -7.78
CA ALA A 26 6.01 3.34 -9.00
C ALA A 26 4.62 4.00 -9.08
N ARG A 27 3.56 3.30 -8.66
CA ARG A 27 2.21 3.86 -8.63
C ARG A 27 2.07 4.97 -7.58
N LEU A 28 2.67 4.80 -6.40
CA LEU A 28 2.68 5.84 -5.37
C LEU A 28 3.44 7.08 -5.84
N GLU A 29 4.56 6.89 -6.54
CA GLU A 29 5.33 8.00 -7.10
C GLU A 29 4.52 8.80 -8.12
N ARG A 30 3.69 8.14 -8.95
CA ARG A 30 2.79 8.84 -9.87
C ARG A 30 1.77 9.71 -9.14
N LEU A 31 1.17 9.22 -8.06
CA LEU A 31 0.28 10.03 -7.22
C LEU A 31 1.02 11.22 -6.62
N ARG A 32 2.24 11.02 -6.14
CA ARG A 32 3.10 12.08 -5.61
C ARG A 32 3.36 13.14 -6.67
N ASP A 33 3.75 12.73 -7.86
CA ASP A 33 4.10 13.64 -8.95
C ASP A 33 2.88 14.44 -9.45
N GLN A 34 1.68 13.89 -9.29
CA GLN A 34 0.42 14.57 -9.56
C GLN A 34 -0.03 15.50 -8.42
N GLY A 35 0.71 15.54 -7.31
CA GLY A 35 0.34 16.34 -6.14
C GLY A 35 -0.84 15.78 -5.34
N ARG A 36 -1.15 14.50 -5.51
CA ARG A 36 -2.32 13.84 -4.92
C ARG A 36 -2.00 13.01 -3.68
N LEU A 37 -0.74 12.62 -3.49
CA LEU A 37 -0.32 11.78 -2.37
C LEU A 37 -0.06 12.63 -1.13
N ILE A 38 -0.73 12.30 -0.02
CA ILE A 38 -0.49 12.95 1.28
C ILE A 38 0.53 12.16 2.09
N LEU A 39 0.29 10.84 2.23
CA LEU A 39 1.24 9.94 2.88
C LEU A 39 1.01 8.52 2.38
N ALA A 40 2.05 7.71 2.50
CA ALA A 40 1.97 6.28 2.23
C ALA A 40 3.05 5.58 3.03
N GLY A 41 2.73 4.40 3.55
CA GLY A 41 3.70 3.60 4.26
C GLY A 41 3.16 2.26 4.69
N PRO A 42 4.06 1.31 4.96
CA PRO A 42 3.70 0.03 5.53
C PRO A 42 3.40 0.16 7.03
N LEU A 43 2.58 -0.75 7.54
CA LEU A 43 2.30 -0.88 8.96
C LEU A 43 3.14 -2.02 9.51
N PRO A 44 4.16 -1.74 10.34
CA PRO A 44 5.00 -2.81 10.90
C PRO A 44 4.19 -3.79 11.73
N ALA A 45 4.54 -5.08 11.65
CA ALA A 45 3.85 -6.12 12.40
C ALA A 45 4.22 -6.11 13.89
N VAL A 46 5.29 -5.43 14.26
CA VAL A 46 5.74 -5.21 15.64
C VAL A 46 6.02 -3.72 15.84
N ASP A 47 6.11 -3.29 17.08
CA ASP A 47 6.36 -1.88 17.42
C ASP A 47 7.82 -1.52 17.17
N SER A 48 8.17 -1.37 15.90
CA SER A 48 9.49 -0.99 15.43
C SER A 48 9.41 -0.43 14.01
N GLU A 49 10.19 0.60 13.71
CA GLU A 49 10.33 1.13 12.35
C GLU A 49 11.04 0.12 11.43
N ASP A 50 11.88 -0.74 11.99
CA ASP A 50 12.55 -1.84 11.29
C ASP A 50 12.09 -3.18 11.89
N PRO A 51 10.98 -3.74 11.38
CA PRO A 51 10.41 -4.97 11.93
C PRO A 51 11.20 -6.23 11.58
N GLY A 52 12.17 -6.15 10.65
CA GLY A 52 12.95 -7.31 10.21
C GLY A 52 12.05 -8.42 9.67
N ASP A 53 12.31 -9.66 10.10
CA ASP A 53 11.57 -10.84 9.63
C ASP A 53 10.10 -10.87 10.06
N ALA A 54 9.72 -10.08 11.08
CA ALA A 54 8.31 -9.95 11.46
C ALA A 54 7.48 -9.32 10.34
N GLY A 55 8.10 -8.49 9.50
CA GLY A 55 7.47 -7.90 8.34
C GLY A 55 6.37 -6.89 8.69
N PHE A 56 5.33 -6.88 7.87
CA PHE A 56 4.27 -5.88 7.94
C PHE A 56 2.90 -6.52 8.08
N SER A 57 2.01 -5.84 8.78
CA SER A 57 0.61 -6.26 8.95
C SER A 57 -0.33 -5.61 7.94
N GLY A 58 0.13 -4.60 7.21
CA GLY A 58 -0.70 -3.88 6.26
C GLY A 58 0.00 -2.68 5.67
N SER A 59 -0.81 -1.82 5.06
CA SER A 59 -0.36 -0.56 4.46
C SER A 59 -1.40 0.52 4.68
N LEU A 60 -0.94 1.77 4.68
CA LEU A 60 -1.78 2.95 4.72
C LEU A 60 -1.40 3.87 3.56
N VAL A 61 -2.39 4.28 2.77
CA VAL A 61 -2.24 5.33 1.75
C VAL A 61 -3.31 6.38 1.99
N VAL A 62 -2.92 7.64 2.06
CA VAL A 62 -3.86 8.76 2.06
C VAL A 62 -3.58 9.62 0.84
N ALA A 63 -4.56 9.75 -0.03
CA ALA A 63 -4.43 10.47 -1.28
C ALA A 63 -5.76 11.04 -1.75
N GLU A 64 -5.69 11.93 -2.74
CA GLU A 64 -6.86 12.55 -3.32
C GLU A 64 -7.40 11.73 -4.49
N PHE A 65 -8.71 11.48 -4.46
CA PHE A 65 -9.45 10.83 -5.54
C PHE A 65 -10.77 11.56 -5.78
N GLU A 66 -11.31 11.44 -7.00
CA GLU A 66 -12.57 12.08 -7.38
C GLU A 66 -13.77 11.53 -6.61
N SER A 67 -13.73 10.22 -6.30
CA SER A 67 -14.83 9.52 -5.65
C SER A 67 -14.33 8.31 -4.88
N LEU A 68 -15.20 7.74 -4.04
CA LEU A 68 -14.92 6.47 -3.36
C LEU A 68 -14.65 5.35 -4.36
N GLN A 69 -15.41 5.31 -5.46
CA GLN A 69 -15.20 4.29 -6.49
C GLN A 69 -13.82 4.42 -7.16
N ALA A 70 -13.40 5.65 -7.46
CA ALA A 70 -12.06 5.89 -8.02
C ALA A 70 -10.96 5.44 -7.05
N ALA A 71 -11.12 5.70 -5.76
CA ALA A 71 -10.18 5.23 -4.73
C ALA A 71 -10.13 3.69 -4.66
N ARG A 72 -11.29 3.03 -4.71
CA ARG A 72 -11.37 1.57 -4.72
C ARG A 72 -10.73 0.97 -5.97
N ASP A 73 -10.99 1.53 -7.14
CA ASP A 73 -10.41 1.05 -8.39
C ASP A 73 -8.89 1.17 -8.37
N TRP A 74 -8.38 2.27 -7.84
CA TRP A 74 -6.94 2.46 -7.69
C TRP A 74 -6.33 1.43 -6.73
N ALA A 75 -6.99 1.18 -5.60
CA ALA A 75 -6.55 0.22 -4.60
C ALA A 75 -6.57 -1.21 -5.17
N ASP A 76 -7.64 -1.60 -5.86
CA ASP A 76 -7.79 -2.95 -6.43
C ASP A 76 -6.77 -3.24 -7.52
N ALA A 77 -6.28 -2.22 -8.21
CA ALA A 77 -5.26 -2.34 -9.25
C ALA A 77 -3.82 -2.36 -8.71
N ASP A 78 -3.63 -2.28 -7.39
CA ASP A 78 -2.31 -2.32 -6.79
C ASP A 78 -1.62 -3.66 -7.08
N PRO A 79 -0.35 -3.66 -7.53
CA PRO A 79 0.44 -4.89 -7.72
C PRO A 79 0.46 -5.81 -6.50
N TYR A 80 0.33 -5.26 -5.29
CA TYR A 80 0.25 -6.07 -4.07
C TYR A 80 -1.01 -6.92 -4.01
N VAL A 81 -2.11 -6.49 -4.62
CA VAL A 81 -3.33 -7.30 -4.71
C VAL A 81 -3.09 -8.53 -5.60
N ALA A 82 -2.57 -8.31 -6.80
CA ALA A 82 -2.26 -9.40 -7.74
C ALA A 82 -1.20 -10.36 -7.20
N ALA A 83 -0.24 -9.86 -6.42
CA ALA A 83 0.81 -10.67 -5.81
C ALA A 83 0.35 -11.47 -4.58
N GLY A 84 -0.88 -11.26 -4.12
CA GLY A 84 -1.42 -11.95 -2.95
C GLY A 84 -0.93 -11.43 -1.61
N VAL A 85 -0.41 -10.19 -1.57
CA VAL A 85 0.06 -9.55 -0.32
C VAL A 85 -1.12 -9.21 0.59
N TYR A 86 -2.17 -8.64 0.02
CA TYR A 86 -3.32 -8.18 0.79
C TYR A 86 -4.39 -9.27 0.93
N ALA A 87 -4.96 -9.32 2.11
CA ALA A 87 -6.04 -10.24 2.42
C ALA A 87 -7.35 -9.86 1.69
#